data_cdf09f3722b482189a237bb35543671c
#
_entry.id   cdf09f3722b482189a237bb35543671c
#
_cell.length_a   1.000
_cell.length_b   1.000
_cell.length_c   1.000
_cell.angle_alpha   90.00
_cell.angle_beta   90.00
_cell.angle_gamma   90.00
#
_symmetry.space_group_name_H-M   'P 1'
#
loop_
_entity.id
_entity.type
_entity.pdbx_description
1 polymer ?
#
loop_
_entity_poly.entity_id
_entity_poly.type
_entity_poly.pdbx_seq_one_letter_code
_entity_poly.pdbx_strand_id
1 'polypeptide(L)'
;MYRVGYIDDETTQYEYYDRKLKRLSPDIELIFLKDCKTKEDFLEKIYEEQIDVLLIDYRMAGNFGFNGTTLINYINDHVRDLECFILTGVDRELISDGLVTDRNTFQKTIFNTEADDPQKVQELLEFIDVLRNSAKVYRVRREQKIERYKELLELKKSRKLGADEEEFLSLYKVLSSYGMVEKLPKEMLSSSFEKDLDDLLRVGEAIVKKYTEE
;
A
#
# COMPACT_ATOMS: atom_id res chain seq x y z
N MET A 1 -12.48 1.36 11.07
CA MET A 1 -11.26 1.98 11.59
C MET A 1 -10.26 2.09 10.47
N TYR A 2 -9.67 3.27 10.21
CA TYR A 2 -8.61 3.49 9.22
C TYR A 2 -7.25 3.26 9.85
N ARG A 3 -6.36 2.58 9.14
CA ARG A 3 -5.04 2.20 9.65
C ARG A 3 -3.97 3.13 9.08
N VAL A 4 -3.43 3.99 9.94
CA VAL A 4 -2.40 4.98 9.60
C VAL A 4 -1.05 4.41 10.03
N GLY A 5 -0.21 4.06 9.08
CA GLY A 5 1.16 3.63 9.37
C GLY A 5 2.03 4.82 9.76
N TYR A 6 2.78 4.68 10.84
CA TYR A 6 3.74 5.67 11.30
C TYR A 6 5.16 5.10 11.24
N ILE A 7 6.05 5.82 10.56
CA ILE A 7 7.46 5.46 10.39
C ILE A 7 8.32 6.62 10.89
N ASP A 8 9.11 6.34 11.90
CA ASP A 8 10.06 7.28 12.50
C ASP A 8 11.22 6.45 13.10
N ASP A 9 12.41 7.02 13.16
CA ASP A 9 13.55 6.41 13.84
C ASP A 9 13.54 6.68 15.36
N GLU A 10 12.69 7.61 15.81
CA GLU A 10 12.48 7.93 17.22
C GLU A 10 11.10 7.41 17.71
N THR A 11 11.12 6.52 18.69
CA THR A 11 9.89 5.89 19.24
C THR A 11 9.14 6.80 20.22
N THR A 12 9.80 7.83 20.75
CA THR A 12 9.34 8.62 21.90
C THR A 12 8.05 9.42 21.62
N GLN A 13 7.79 9.80 20.38
CA GLN A 13 6.63 10.64 20.03
C GLN A 13 5.39 9.83 19.63
N TYR A 14 5.57 8.55 19.31
CA TYR A 14 4.46 7.69 18.88
C TYR A 14 3.31 7.65 19.87
N GLU A 15 3.59 7.33 21.14
CA GLU A 15 2.55 7.23 22.17
C GLU A 15 1.77 8.53 22.39
N TYR A 16 2.43 9.67 22.20
CA TYR A 16 1.80 10.98 22.32
C TYR A 16 0.85 11.24 21.13
N TYR A 17 1.29 10.94 19.91
CA TYR A 17 0.46 11.08 18.72
C TYR A 17 -0.72 10.11 18.73
N ASP A 18 -0.48 8.86 19.08
CA ASP A 18 -1.52 7.83 19.18
C ASP A 18 -2.62 8.23 20.18
N ARG A 19 -2.25 8.69 21.37
CA ARG A 19 -3.23 9.18 22.37
C ARG A 19 -4.04 10.35 21.86
N LYS A 20 -3.42 11.30 21.13
CA LYS A 20 -4.13 12.45 20.57
C LYS A 20 -5.10 12.04 19.47
N LEU A 21 -4.65 11.20 18.54
CA LEU A 21 -5.48 10.69 17.47
C LEU A 21 -6.67 9.90 18.00
N LYS A 22 -6.46 8.96 18.92
CA LYS A 22 -7.54 8.19 19.56
C LYS A 22 -8.60 9.05 20.23
N ARG A 23 -8.18 10.17 20.85
CA ARG A 23 -9.12 11.09 21.51
C ARG A 23 -9.94 11.90 20.53
N LEU A 24 -9.33 12.38 19.41
CA LEU A 24 -9.97 13.28 18.46
C LEU A 24 -10.66 12.54 17.30
N SER A 25 -10.21 11.33 16.99
CA SER A 25 -10.66 10.54 15.85
C SER A 25 -10.59 9.04 16.16
N PRO A 26 -11.58 8.50 16.89
CA PRO A 26 -11.57 7.08 17.30
C PRO A 26 -11.71 6.10 16.12
N ASP A 27 -12.00 6.59 14.93
CA ASP A 27 -12.05 5.85 13.68
C ASP A 27 -10.68 5.69 13.00
N ILE A 28 -9.62 6.32 13.56
CA ILE A 28 -8.24 6.19 13.10
C ILE A 28 -7.44 5.38 14.14
N GLU A 29 -6.67 4.42 13.66
CA GLU A 29 -5.68 3.66 14.41
C GLU A 29 -4.28 4.01 13.89
N LEU A 30 -3.43 4.58 14.76
CA LEU A 30 -2.02 4.81 14.43
C LEU A 30 -1.23 3.52 14.70
N ILE A 31 -0.45 3.05 13.72
CA ILE A 31 0.33 1.82 13.80
C ILE A 31 1.79 2.16 13.57
N PHE A 32 2.62 1.97 14.59
CA PHE A 32 4.06 2.17 14.47
C PHE A 32 4.71 0.98 13.76
N LEU A 33 5.27 1.24 12.56
CA LEU A 33 5.97 0.23 11.77
C LEU A 33 7.42 0.10 12.27
N LYS A 34 7.58 -0.65 13.35
CA LYS A 34 8.87 -0.90 14.02
C LYS A 34 9.52 -2.19 13.50
N ASP A 35 10.76 -2.41 13.92
CA ASP A 35 11.56 -3.60 13.62
C ASP A 35 11.91 -3.77 12.13
N CYS A 36 11.77 -2.69 11.34
CA CYS A 36 12.20 -2.61 9.95
C CYS A 36 13.60 -2.02 9.86
N LYS A 37 14.41 -2.46 8.88
CA LYS A 37 15.77 -1.97 8.60
C LYS A 37 15.96 -1.53 7.16
N THR A 38 15.22 -2.16 6.25
CA THR A 38 15.29 -1.92 4.81
C THR A 38 13.97 -1.37 4.31
N LYS A 39 13.94 -0.85 3.09
CA LYS A 39 12.70 -0.39 2.44
C LYS A 39 11.76 -1.56 2.17
N GLU A 40 12.30 -2.72 1.91
CA GLU A 40 11.60 -3.98 1.72
C GLU A 40 10.87 -4.40 2.98
N ASP A 41 11.51 -4.31 4.17
CA ASP A 41 10.87 -4.62 5.45
C ASP A 41 9.66 -3.71 5.71
N PHE A 42 9.80 -2.41 5.41
CA PHE A 42 8.67 -1.46 5.52
C PHE A 42 7.54 -1.82 4.57
N LEU A 43 7.85 -2.23 3.34
CA LEU A 43 6.85 -2.64 2.37
C LEU A 43 6.09 -3.89 2.83
N GLU A 44 6.79 -4.89 3.37
CA GLU A 44 6.18 -6.09 3.95
C GLU A 44 5.25 -5.73 5.11
N LYS A 45 5.71 -4.86 6.03
CA LYS A 45 4.90 -4.38 7.16
C LYS A 45 3.65 -3.62 6.70
N ILE A 46 3.74 -2.80 5.66
CA ILE A 46 2.58 -2.11 5.07
C ILE A 46 1.51 -3.13 4.63
N TYR A 47 1.93 -4.25 4.02
CA TYR A 47 1.01 -5.30 3.60
C TYR A 47 0.44 -6.08 4.78
N GLU A 48 1.29 -6.53 5.71
CA GLU A 48 0.89 -7.30 6.89
C GLU A 48 -0.13 -6.51 7.73
N GLU A 49 0.17 -5.24 7.98
CA GLU A 49 -0.66 -4.36 8.79
C GLU A 49 -1.83 -3.74 8.01
N GLN A 50 -1.97 -4.02 6.71
CA GLN A 50 -3.05 -3.49 5.88
C GLN A 50 -3.20 -1.96 6.01
N ILE A 51 -2.09 -1.25 5.87
CA ILE A 51 -2.03 0.21 6.04
C ILE A 51 -2.85 0.91 4.94
N ASP A 52 -3.61 1.92 5.32
CA ASP A 52 -4.46 2.70 4.42
C ASP A 52 -3.85 4.05 4.02
N VAL A 53 -2.93 4.58 4.82
CA VAL A 53 -2.19 5.83 4.61
C VAL A 53 -0.93 5.83 5.45
N LEU A 54 0.13 6.53 5.02
CA LEU A 54 1.42 6.57 5.72
C LEU A 54 1.78 7.97 6.20
N LEU A 55 2.32 8.04 7.42
CA LEU A 55 3.04 9.17 7.98
C LEU A 55 4.49 8.76 8.19
N ILE A 56 5.42 9.49 7.58
CA ILE A 56 6.84 9.12 7.56
C ILE A 56 7.68 10.31 8.00
N ASP A 57 8.57 10.10 8.97
CA ASP A 57 9.55 11.16 9.30
C ASP A 57 10.51 11.40 8.14
N TYR A 58 10.91 12.67 7.99
CA TYR A 58 11.88 13.04 6.95
C TYR A 58 13.29 12.54 7.29
N ARG A 59 13.77 12.78 8.52
CA ARG A 59 15.15 12.54 8.94
C ARG A 59 15.38 11.14 9.49
N MET A 60 15.48 10.16 8.63
CA MET A 60 15.74 8.77 9.03
C MET A 60 17.10 8.22 8.57
N ALA A 61 17.90 9.03 7.84
CA ALA A 61 19.13 8.54 7.22
C ALA A 61 20.18 8.06 8.23
N GLY A 62 20.18 8.59 9.47
CA GLY A 62 21.12 8.17 10.53
C GLY A 62 20.94 6.72 10.94
N ASN A 63 19.73 6.22 11.00
CA ASN A 63 19.40 4.87 11.45
C ASN A 63 19.13 3.89 10.29
N PHE A 64 18.54 4.38 9.18
CA PHE A 64 18.13 3.52 8.06
C PHE A 64 18.99 3.69 6.80
N GLY A 65 19.85 4.73 6.72
CA GLY A 65 20.67 5.02 5.54
C GLY A 65 19.90 5.71 4.40
N PHE A 66 18.63 6.07 4.61
CA PHE A 66 17.79 6.81 3.67
C PHE A 66 16.82 7.74 4.41
N ASN A 67 16.37 8.82 3.74
CA ASN A 67 15.37 9.73 4.25
C ASN A 67 13.95 9.26 3.93
N GLY A 68 12.94 9.82 4.62
CA GLY A 68 11.53 9.51 4.41
C GLY A 68 11.04 9.73 2.99
N THR A 69 11.52 10.78 2.32
CA THR A 69 11.20 11.07 0.90
C THR A 69 11.69 9.96 -0.04
N THR A 70 12.87 9.40 0.21
CA THR A 70 13.40 8.25 -0.55
C THR A 70 12.56 6.99 -0.31
N LEU A 71 12.07 6.80 0.93
CA LEU A 71 11.17 5.68 1.24
C LEU A 71 9.80 5.86 0.55
N ILE A 72 9.24 7.09 0.54
CA ILE A 72 7.99 7.39 -0.18
C ILE A 72 8.13 7.05 -1.66
N ASN A 73 9.22 7.48 -2.31
CA ASN A 73 9.44 7.16 -3.72
C ASN A 73 9.45 5.64 -3.95
N TYR A 74 10.16 4.89 -3.10
CA TYR A 74 10.18 3.43 -3.17
C TYR A 74 8.79 2.81 -2.99
N ILE A 75 8.00 3.29 -2.00
CA ILE A 75 6.64 2.79 -1.74
C ILE A 75 5.72 3.09 -2.93
N ASN A 76 5.78 4.29 -3.51
CA ASN A 76 4.97 4.68 -4.66
C ASN A 76 5.24 3.81 -5.91
N ASP A 77 6.46 3.30 -6.06
CA ASP A 77 6.80 2.37 -7.14
C ASP A 77 6.18 0.97 -6.94
N HIS A 78 5.86 0.60 -5.69
CA HIS A 78 5.38 -0.73 -5.32
C HIS A 78 3.89 -0.78 -4.96
N VAL A 79 3.39 0.23 -4.25
CA VAL A 79 1.99 0.28 -3.78
C VAL A 79 1.29 1.49 -4.38
N ARG A 80 0.58 1.27 -5.48
CA ARG A 80 -0.18 2.34 -6.14
C ARG A 80 -1.35 2.79 -5.27
N ASP A 81 -1.67 4.08 -5.37
CA ASP A 81 -2.78 4.76 -4.67
C ASP A 81 -2.61 4.90 -3.14
N LEU A 82 -1.60 4.32 -2.53
CA LEU A 82 -1.31 4.52 -1.11
C LEU A 82 -0.71 5.93 -0.92
N GLU A 83 -1.43 6.81 -0.26
CA GLU A 83 -0.96 8.16 -0.02
C GLU A 83 0.03 8.19 1.15
N CYS A 84 1.14 8.91 0.94
CA CYS A 84 2.22 9.02 1.90
C CYS A 84 2.44 10.50 2.24
N PHE A 85 2.58 10.80 3.52
CA PHE A 85 2.85 12.14 4.04
C PHE A 85 4.16 12.17 4.81
N ILE A 86 4.91 13.25 4.63
CA ILE A 86 6.05 13.58 5.50
C ILE A 86 5.52 14.28 6.75
N LEU A 87 5.95 13.79 7.90
CA LEU A 87 5.77 14.44 9.18
C LEU A 87 7.14 14.79 9.75
N THR A 88 7.52 16.08 9.75
CA THR A 88 8.89 16.49 10.00
C THR A 88 9.02 17.57 11.08
N GLY A 89 10.14 17.56 11.81
CA GLY A 89 10.56 18.66 12.67
C GLY A 89 11.46 19.71 11.96
N VAL A 90 11.71 19.53 10.66
CA VAL A 90 12.57 20.39 9.86
C VAL A 90 11.72 21.36 9.06
N ASP A 91 12.22 22.57 8.84
CA ASP A 91 11.56 23.54 7.96
C ASP A 91 11.40 22.97 6.55
N ARG A 92 10.22 23.16 5.95
CA ARG A 92 9.87 22.61 4.63
C ARG A 92 10.88 23.01 3.54
N GLU A 93 11.40 24.23 3.62
CA GLU A 93 12.39 24.76 2.68
C GLU A 93 13.71 23.96 2.66
N LEU A 94 13.98 23.20 3.73
CA LEU A 94 15.15 22.32 3.83
C LEU A 94 14.92 20.92 3.22
N ILE A 95 13.70 20.60 2.82
CA ILE A 95 13.36 19.37 2.10
C ILE A 95 13.49 19.67 0.60
N SER A 96 14.70 19.55 0.09
CA SER A 96 15.07 20.04 -1.25
C SER A 96 15.20 18.93 -2.32
N ASP A 97 14.87 17.68 -1.99
CA ASP A 97 15.05 16.55 -2.91
C ASP A 97 13.98 16.44 -4.01
N GLY A 98 12.90 17.23 -3.92
CA GLY A 98 11.83 17.29 -4.94
C GLY A 98 10.99 16.00 -5.09
N LEU A 99 11.13 15.05 -4.17
CA LEU A 99 10.44 13.75 -4.22
C LEU A 99 9.03 13.79 -3.62
N VAL A 100 8.70 14.82 -2.84
CA VAL A 100 7.40 15.01 -2.18
C VAL A 100 6.92 16.44 -2.36
N THR A 101 5.62 16.62 -2.56
CA THR A 101 5.01 17.94 -2.69
C THR A 101 4.79 18.58 -1.33
N ASP A 102 4.73 19.92 -1.28
CA ASP A 102 4.44 20.68 -0.05
C ASP A 102 3.10 20.29 0.59
N ARG A 103 2.13 19.87 -0.22
CA ARG A 103 0.82 19.42 0.25
C ARG A 103 0.89 18.15 1.09
N ASN A 104 1.89 17.32 0.85
CA ASN A 104 2.10 16.06 1.54
C ASN A 104 3.15 16.18 2.66
N THR A 105 3.50 17.42 3.05
CA THR A 105 4.49 17.68 4.10
C THR A 105 3.87 18.47 5.25
N PHE A 106 3.92 17.89 6.45
CA PHE A 106 3.38 18.47 7.68
C PHE A 106 4.46 18.60 8.73
N GLN A 107 4.36 19.65 9.55
CA GLN A 107 5.25 19.85 10.69
C GLN A 107 4.82 18.97 11.88
N LYS A 108 5.77 18.34 12.57
CA LYS A 108 5.51 17.58 13.82
C LYS A 108 4.82 18.45 14.89
N THR A 109 5.03 19.76 14.85
CA THR A 109 4.37 20.75 15.73
C THR A 109 2.85 20.79 15.59
N ILE A 110 2.27 20.22 14.53
CA ILE A 110 0.80 20.08 14.37
C ILE A 110 0.18 19.27 15.52
N PHE A 111 0.93 18.36 16.13
CA PHE A 111 0.50 17.63 17.31
C PHE A 111 0.71 18.40 18.63
N ASN A 112 1.45 19.50 18.65
CA ASN A 112 1.70 20.31 19.84
C ASN A 112 0.54 21.28 20.12
N THR A 113 -0.66 20.73 20.26
CA THR A 113 -1.85 21.51 20.61
C THR A 113 -1.97 21.59 22.12
N GLU A 114 -1.89 22.79 22.67
CA GLU A 114 -2.34 23.07 24.05
C GLU A 114 -3.87 23.23 24.03
N ALA A 115 -4.52 22.88 25.15
CA ALA A 115 -5.98 22.92 25.24
C ALA A 115 -6.56 24.34 25.01
N ASP A 116 -5.72 25.37 25.18
CA ASP A 116 -6.10 26.78 25.16
C ASP A 116 -5.81 27.46 23.81
N ASP A 117 -5.35 26.73 22.78
CA ASP A 117 -5.11 27.27 21.43
C ASP A 117 -6.11 26.68 20.41
N PRO A 118 -7.28 27.31 20.22
CA PRO A 118 -8.31 26.81 19.30
C PRO A 118 -7.83 26.70 17.84
N GLN A 119 -6.90 27.55 17.41
CA GLN A 119 -6.40 27.54 16.03
C GLN A 119 -5.54 26.29 15.79
N LYS A 120 -4.64 25.95 16.70
CA LYS A 120 -3.83 24.72 16.58
C LYS A 120 -4.68 23.46 16.67
N VAL A 121 -5.74 23.47 17.48
CA VAL A 121 -6.71 22.35 17.53
C VAL A 121 -7.39 22.21 16.17
N GLN A 122 -7.81 23.31 15.55
CA GLN A 122 -8.43 23.30 14.23
C GLN A 122 -7.49 22.77 13.15
N GLU A 123 -6.24 23.24 13.13
CA GLU A 123 -5.20 22.75 12.20
C GLU A 123 -4.97 21.22 12.33
N LEU A 124 -4.95 20.70 13.57
CA LEU A 124 -4.85 19.26 13.81
C LEU A 124 -6.09 18.50 13.31
N LEU A 125 -7.30 19.03 13.50
CA LEU A 125 -8.52 18.41 12.99
C LEU A 125 -8.54 18.38 11.46
N GLU A 126 -8.10 19.44 10.79
CA GLU A 126 -7.97 19.49 9.34
C GLU A 126 -6.94 18.45 8.83
N PHE A 127 -5.81 18.32 9.52
CA PHE A 127 -4.84 17.26 9.22
C PHE A 127 -5.43 15.86 9.38
N ILE A 128 -6.16 15.61 10.46
CA ILE A 128 -6.87 14.35 10.70
C ILE A 128 -7.87 14.05 9.57
N ASP A 129 -8.58 15.06 9.09
CA ASP A 129 -9.52 14.92 7.97
C ASP A 129 -8.79 14.60 6.65
N VAL A 130 -7.61 15.16 6.41
CA VAL A 130 -6.75 14.78 5.28
C VAL A 130 -6.39 13.29 5.36
N LEU A 131 -5.90 12.80 6.49
CA LEU A 131 -5.55 11.40 6.67
C LEU A 131 -6.76 10.47 6.45
N ARG A 132 -7.91 10.83 7.04
CA ARG A 132 -9.15 10.05 6.90
C ARG A 132 -9.61 9.98 5.45
N ASN A 133 -9.59 11.09 4.73
CA ASN A 133 -10.00 11.15 3.34
C ASN A 133 -9.05 10.35 2.44
N SER A 134 -7.74 10.45 2.65
CA SER A 134 -6.74 9.67 1.92
C SER A 134 -6.94 8.17 2.13
N ALA A 135 -7.09 7.74 3.39
CA ALA A 135 -7.35 6.36 3.75
C ALA A 135 -8.66 5.83 3.13
N LYS A 136 -9.73 6.65 3.17
CA LYS A 136 -11.01 6.30 2.55
C LYS A 136 -10.91 6.13 1.04
N VAL A 137 -10.24 7.05 0.35
CA VAL A 137 -10.04 6.99 -1.11
C VAL A 137 -9.24 5.75 -1.48
N TYR A 138 -8.16 5.45 -0.75
CA TYR A 138 -7.36 4.25 -0.96
C TYR A 138 -8.20 2.97 -0.83
N ARG A 139 -8.99 2.84 0.26
CA ARG A 139 -9.87 1.67 0.46
C ARG A 139 -10.88 1.50 -0.66
N VAL A 140 -11.58 2.57 -1.03
CA VAL A 140 -12.59 2.53 -2.10
C VAL A 140 -11.97 2.07 -3.42
N ARG A 141 -10.81 2.62 -3.80
CA ARG A 141 -10.09 2.22 -5.01
C ARG A 141 -9.61 0.77 -4.96
N ARG A 142 -9.13 0.32 -3.81
CA ARG A 142 -8.71 -1.07 -3.59
C ARG A 142 -9.89 -2.03 -3.71
N GLU A 143 -11.01 -1.73 -3.06
CA GLU A 143 -12.23 -2.54 -3.11
C GLU A 143 -12.78 -2.65 -4.54
N GLN A 144 -12.86 -1.54 -5.28
CA GLN A 144 -13.27 -1.55 -6.69
C GLN A 144 -12.38 -2.44 -7.55
N LYS A 145 -11.05 -2.40 -7.36
CA LYS A 145 -10.12 -3.27 -8.07
C LYS A 145 -10.30 -4.74 -7.72
N ILE A 146 -10.53 -5.05 -6.44
CA ILE A 146 -10.80 -6.43 -5.97
C ILE A 146 -12.08 -6.96 -6.59
N GLU A 147 -13.16 -6.20 -6.57
CA GLU A 147 -14.46 -6.57 -7.16
C GLU A 147 -14.30 -6.85 -8.66
N ARG A 148 -13.69 -5.94 -9.39
CA ARG A 148 -13.45 -6.10 -10.82
C ARG A 148 -12.56 -7.31 -11.13
N TYR A 149 -11.51 -7.52 -10.34
CA TYR A 149 -10.65 -8.70 -10.48
C TYR A 149 -11.42 -10.01 -10.25
N LYS A 150 -12.32 -10.07 -9.27
CA LYS A 150 -13.17 -11.25 -9.04
C LYS A 150 -14.07 -11.54 -10.23
N GLU A 151 -14.72 -10.52 -10.82
CA GLU A 151 -15.53 -10.68 -12.03
C GLU A 151 -14.71 -11.30 -13.18
N LEU A 152 -13.54 -10.73 -13.45
CA LEU A 152 -12.65 -11.20 -14.50
C LEU A 152 -12.11 -12.62 -14.23
N LEU A 153 -11.86 -12.95 -12.96
CA LEU A 153 -11.44 -14.29 -12.56
C LEU A 153 -12.51 -15.35 -12.87
N GLU A 154 -13.80 -15.02 -12.65
CA GLU A 154 -14.90 -15.93 -13.02
C GLU A 154 -15.04 -16.07 -14.54
N LEU A 155 -14.82 -14.98 -15.31
CA LEU A 155 -14.76 -15.05 -16.77
C LEU A 155 -13.59 -15.93 -17.23
N LYS A 156 -12.41 -15.82 -16.58
CA LYS A 156 -11.24 -16.66 -16.87
C LYS A 156 -11.52 -18.12 -16.61
N LYS A 157 -12.09 -18.48 -15.44
CA LYS A 157 -12.48 -19.86 -15.11
C LYS A 157 -13.46 -20.46 -16.11
N SER A 158 -14.37 -19.64 -16.65
CA SER A 158 -15.32 -20.07 -17.68
C SER A 158 -14.78 -19.99 -19.11
N ARG A 159 -13.49 -19.66 -19.31
CA ARG A 159 -12.81 -19.47 -20.61
C ARG A 159 -13.47 -18.41 -21.48
N LYS A 160 -14.05 -17.39 -20.86
CA LYS A 160 -14.76 -16.28 -21.55
C LYS A 160 -14.07 -14.93 -21.39
N LEU A 161 -12.81 -14.89 -20.95
CA LEU A 161 -12.08 -13.66 -20.67
C LEU A 161 -11.88 -12.80 -21.93
N GLY A 162 -11.46 -13.41 -23.05
CA GLY A 162 -11.40 -12.76 -24.35
C GLY A 162 -10.62 -11.45 -24.36
N ALA A 163 -11.30 -10.36 -24.74
CA ALA A 163 -10.71 -9.02 -24.82
C ALA A 163 -10.31 -8.43 -23.45
N ASP A 164 -10.83 -8.97 -22.34
CA ASP A 164 -10.57 -8.46 -20.98
C ASP A 164 -9.26 -9.05 -20.36
N GLU A 165 -8.48 -9.83 -21.12
CA GLU A 165 -7.26 -10.47 -20.61
C GLU A 165 -6.20 -9.44 -20.19
N GLU A 166 -6.04 -8.36 -20.92
CA GLU A 166 -5.09 -7.30 -20.58
C GLU A 166 -5.48 -6.57 -19.27
N GLU A 167 -6.79 -6.31 -19.10
CA GLU A 167 -7.32 -5.74 -17.87
C GLU A 167 -7.10 -6.67 -16.66
N PHE A 168 -7.39 -7.97 -16.83
CA PHE A 168 -7.15 -9.00 -15.81
C PHE A 168 -5.69 -9.02 -15.36
N LEU A 169 -4.75 -9.06 -16.30
CA LEU A 169 -3.31 -9.05 -16.01
C LEU A 169 -2.87 -7.75 -15.32
N SER A 170 -3.41 -6.61 -15.74
CA SER A 170 -3.14 -5.32 -15.11
C SER A 170 -3.62 -5.28 -13.66
N LEU A 171 -4.85 -5.70 -13.40
CA LEU A 171 -5.41 -5.78 -12.04
C LEU A 171 -4.66 -6.77 -11.18
N TYR A 172 -4.31 -7.95 -11.72
CA TYR A 172 -3.48 -8.93 -11.01
C TYR A 172 -2.16 -8.31 -10.53
N LYS A 173 -1.44 -7.57 -11.39
CA LYS A 173 -0.17 -6.91 -11.02
C LYS A 173 -0.38 -5.91 -9.88
N VAL A 174 -1.45 -5.11 -9.95
CA VAL A 174 -1.76 -4.12 -8.91
C VAL A 174 -2.10 -4.82 -7.60
N LEU A 175 -2.97 -5.83 -7.60
CA LEU A 175 -3.37 -6.56 -6.38
C LEU A 175 -2.23 -7.38 -5.80
N SER A 176 -1.33 -7.93 -6.64
CA SER A 176 -0.08 -8.56 -6.19
C SER A 176 0.84 -7.55 -5.49
N SER A 177 0.88 -6.30 -5.98
CA SER A 177 1.65 -5.23 -5.33
C SER A 177 1.07 -4.81 -3.99
N TYR A 178 -0.20 -5.07 -3.72
CA TYR A 178 -0.85 -4.85 -2.42
C TYR A 178 -0.75 -6.07 -1.48
N GLY A 179 -0.03 -7.13 -1.88
CA GLY A 179 0.06 -8.37 -1.13
C GLY A 179 -1.25 -9.16 -1.03
N MET A 180 -2.24 -8.84 -1.87
CA MET A 180 -3.60 -9.42 -1.79
C MET A 180 -3.77 -10.71 -2.61
N VAL A 181 -2.88 -10.96 -3.56
CA VAL A 181 -2.87 -12.17 -4.38
C VAL A 181 -1.44 -12.70 -4.47
N GLU A 182 -1.30 -14.01 -4.55
CA GLU A 182 0.01 -14.66 -4.68
C GLU A 182 0.73 -14.22 -5.96
N LYS A 183 2.04 -14.01 -5.89
CA LYS A 183 2.85 -13.65 -7.06
C LYS A 183 3.12 -14.91 -7.89
N LEU A 184 2.40 -15.05 -9.00
CA LEU A 184 2.59 -16.12 -9.97
C LEU A 184 3.51 -15.65 -11.14
N PRO A 185 4.24 -16.56 -11.78
CA PRO A 185 4.93 -16.28 -13.05
C PRO A 185 3.96 -15.74 -14.10
N LYS A 186 4.41 -14.77 -14.90
CA LYS A 186 3.55 -14.14 -15.92
C LYS A 186 3.01 -15.15 -16.93
N GLU A 187 3.80 -16.15 -17.23
CA GLU A 187 3.48 -17.23 -18.15
C GLU A 187 2.25 -18.02 -17.73
N MET A 188 2.07 -18.23 -16.41
CA MET A 188 0.91 -18.94 -15.84
C MET A 188 -0.39 -18.12 -15.87
N LEU A 189 -0.29 -16.80 -16.13
CA LEU A 189 -1.44 -15.91 -16.15
C LEU A 189 -2.01 -15.73 -17.55
N SER A 190 -1.29 -16.13 -18.60
CA SER A 190 -1.70 -15.95 -20.00
C SER A 190 -2.64 -17.09 -20.45
N SER A 191 -3.59 -16.74 -21.33
CA SER A 191 -4.46 -17.74 -21.97
C SER A 191 -3.70 -18.69 -22.91
N SER A 192 -2.52 -18.29 -23.41
CA SER A 192 -1.64 -19.17 -24.16
C SER A 192 -1.10 -20.31 -23.32
N PHE A 193 -0.70 -20.05 -22.08
CA PHE A 193 -0.23 -21.10 -21.17
C PHE A 193 -1.31 -22.14 -20.86
N GLU A 194 -2.56 -21.72 -20.63
CA GLU A 194 -3.69 -22.65 -20.45
C GLU A 194 -3.90 -23.53 -21.69
N LYS A 195 -3.80 -22.95 -22.87
CA LYS A 195 -3.93 -23.68 -24.12
C LYS A 195 -2.78 -24.67 -24.32
N ASP A 196 -1.56 -24.25 -24.06
CA ASP A 196 -0.38 -25.11 -24.14
C ASP A 196 -0.45 -26.27 -23.15
N LEU A 197 -0.97 -26.03 -21.93
CA LEU A 197 -1.20 -27.06 -20.92
C LEU A 197 -2.29 -28.03 -21.35
N ASP A 198 -3.43 -27.56 -21.89
CA ASP A 198 -4.50 -28.41 -22.42
C ASP A 198 -4.01 -29.30 -23.58
N ASP A 199 -3.19 -28.73 -24.47
CA ASP A 199 -2.59 -29.49 -25.59
C ASP A 199 -1.61 -30.55 -25.09
N LEU A 200 -0.81 -30.26 -24.05
CA LEU A 200 0.08 -31.24 -23.40
C LEU A 200 -0.72 -32.37 -22.71
N LEU A 201 -1.79 -32.03 -22.00
CA LEU A 201 -2.66 -33.00 -21.34
C LEU A 201 -3.31 -33.91 -22.38
N ARG A 202 -3.84 -33.36 -23.47
CA ARG A 202 -4.46 -34.14 -24.57
C ARG A 202 -3.45 -35.09 -25.22
N VAL A 203 -2.22 -34.65 -25.45
CA VAL A 203 -1.14 -35.50 -25.98
C VAL A 203 -0.78 -36.59 -24.96
N GLY A 204 -0.68 -36.25 -23.65
CA GLY A 204 -0.44 -37.21 -22.60
C GLY A 204 -1.53 -38.29 -22.51
N GLU A 205 -2.80 -37.91 -22.55
CA GLU A 205 -3.93 -38.84 -22.56
C GLU A 205 -3.93 -39.75 -23.79
N ALA A 206 -3.61 -39.21 -24.97
CA ALA A 206 -3.48 -40.02 -26.19
C ALA A 206 -2.35 -41.05 -26.10
N ILE A 207 -1.21 -40.68 -25.46
CA ILE A 207 -0.10 -41.59 -25.22
C ILE A 207 -0.54 -42.70 -24.25
N VAL A 208 -1.13 -42.34 -23.09
CA VAL A 208 -1.62 -43.33 -22.10
C VAL A 208 -2.58 -44.30 -22.74
N LYS A 209 -3.57 -43.79 -23.49
CA LYS A 209 -4.56 -44.64 -24.17
C LYS A 209 -3.92 -45.66 -25.12
N LYS A 210 -2.91 -45.22 -25.88
CA LYS A 210 -2.19 -46.10 -26.82
C LYS A 210 -1.43 -47.23 -26.13
N TYR A 211 -0.94 -47.04 -24.91
CA TYR A 211 -0.20 -48.05 -24.14
C TYR A 211 -1.05 -48.87 -23.15
N THR A 212 -2.32 -48.51 -22.95
CA THR A 212 -3.24 -49.28 -22.08
C THR A 212 -4.25 -50.12 -22.86
N GLU A 213 -4.36 -49.94 -24.18
CA GLU A 213 -5.22 -50.75 -25.07
C GLU A 213 -4.46 -51.88 -25.80
N GLU A 214 -3.17 -52.14 -25.45
CA GLU A 214 -2.40 -53.35 -25.78
C GLU A 214 -2.43 -54.32 -24.57
#